data_fdea34212e1c8ad38a07384e7a4ec616
#
_entry.id   fdea34212e1c8ad38a07384e7a4ec616
#
_cell.length_a   1.000
_cell.length_b   1.000
_cell.length_c   1.000
_cell.angle_alpha   90.00
_cell.angle_beta   90.00
_cell.angle_gamma   90.00
#
_symmetry.space_group_name_H-M   'P 1'
#
loop_
_entity.id
_entity.type
_entity.pdbx_description
1 polymer ?
#
loop_
_entity_poly.entity_id
_entity_poly.type
_entity_poly.pdbx_seq_one_letter_code
_entity_poly.pdbx_strand_id
1 'polypeptide(L)'
;MLDRDVFLAKLRDLRLDEESAVTVLNSLAPYFTMRELDTAILKLTSRSDTRLNVIETANVLRAITESFYLASFDDETDLSQRVLWPSAPSECRGMEDARFVQMRDDGENRYVASYTAFDGRNIAQQLLETKDFLSFESSPLAGLGATNKGLAFFPRRIGGKFVALSRHDRESNAISFSSSLHCWDEVATLQQPCEAWELLQLGNCGSPVELDEGWLVITHGVGPMRTYALGALLLDLDDPTKIIAQLARPLLVPAADEQDGYVPNVVYSCGSVLHDGVLYLPYGAADQSISCASIDAAELLSAMQVCD
;
A
#
# COMPACT_ATOMS: atom_id res chain seq x y z
N MET A 1 9.05 19.66 -1.71
CA MET A 1 7.84 20.50 -1.82
C MET A 1 6.66 19.67 -1.35
N LEU A 2 5.73 20.25 -0.60
CA LEU A 2 4.52 19.59 -0.12
C LEU A 2 3.37 19.88 -1.11
N ASP A 3 2.51 18.89 -1.35
CA ASP A 3 1.38 19.00 -2.29
C ASP A 3 0.09 19.30 -1.52
N ARG A 4 -0.57 20.41 -1.86
CA ARG A 4 -1.81 20.88 -1.21
C ARG A 4 -2.96 19.88 -1.34
N ASP A 5 -3.08 19.23 -2.50
CA ASP A 5 -4.20 18.33 -2.77
C ASP A 5 -4.09 17.05 -1.94
N VAL A 6 -2.86 16.59 -1.65
CA VAL A 6 -2.61 15.48 -0.71
C VAL A 6 -3.04 15.86 0.70
N PHE A 7 -2.73 17.09 1.15
CA PHE A 7 -3.19 17.57 2.46
C PHE A 7 -4.71 17.64 2.55
N LEU A 8 -5.37 18.19 1.53
CA LEU A 8 -6.84 18.27 1.48
C LEU A 8 -7.48 16.88 1.48
N ALA A 9 -6.93 15.94 0.72
CA ALA A 9 -7.40 14.56 0.70
C ALA A 9 -7.22 13.89 2.08
N LYS A 10 -6.05 14.08 2.71
CA LYS A 10 -5.77 13.51 4.04
C LYS A 10 -6.66 14.10 5.14
N LEU A 11 -6.96 15.38 5.09
CA LEU A 11 -7.91 16.01 6.02
C LEU A 11 -9.31 15.40 5.90
N ARG A 12 -9.79 15.14 4.67
CA ARG A 12 -11.06 14.45 4.43
C ARG A 12 -11.08 13.05 5.04
N ASP A 13 -10.00 12.26 4.83
CA ASP A 13 -9.88 10.91 5.39
C ASP A 13 -9.93 10.92 6.91
N LEU A 14 -9.28 11.89 7.54
CA LEU A 14 -9.26 12.07 8.98
C LEU A 14 -10.58 12.69 9.53
N ARG A 15 -11.51 13.06 8.64
CA ARG A 15 -12.75 13.79 8.97
C ARG A 15 -12.48 15.10 9.74
N LEU A 16 -11.39 15.74 9.38
CA LEU A 16 -10.87 16.96 10.00
C LEU A 16 -10.77 18.10 8.96
N ASP A 17 -11.62 18.09 7.96
CA ASP A 17 -11.75 19.11 6.92
C ASP A 17 -12.46 20.37 7.42
N GLU A 18 -12.11 20.80 8.64
CA GLU A 18 -12.65 22.02 9.23
C GLU A 18 -12.33 23.24 8.35
N GLU A 19 -13.25 24.18 8.31
CA GLU A 19 -13.15 25.42 7.54
C GLU A 19 -11.79 26.13 7.74
N SER A 20 -11.24 26.05 8.96
CA SER A 20 -9.95 26.63 9.32
C SER A 20 -8.78 25.97 8.58
N ALA A 21 -8.74 24.62 8.50
CA ALA A 21 -7.68 23.88 7.82
C ALA A 21 -7.73 24.12 6.31
N VAL A 22 -8.92 24.05 5.74
CA VAL A 22 -9.16 24.33 4.31
C VAL A 22 -8.78 25.78 3.97
N THR A 23 -9.08 26.74 4.84
CA THR A 23 -8.71 28.15 4.65
C THR A 23 -7.20 28.34 4.64
N VAL A 24 -6.47 27.69 5.57
CA VAL A 24 -5.00 27.73 5.58
C VAL A 24 -4.45 27.19 4.26
N LEU A 25 -4.86 26.00 3.85
CA LEU A 25 -4.36 25.35 2.64
C LEU A 25 -4.72 26.13 1.36
N ASN A 26 -5.92 26.69 1.27
CA ASN A 26 -6.33 27.52 0.13
C ASN A 26 -5.57 28.85 0.03
N SER A 27 -4.92 29.28 1.11
CA SER A 27 -4.04 30.45 1.09
C SER A 27 -2.62 30.17 0.54
N LEU A 28 -2.30 28.87 0.34
CA LEU A 28 -1.00 28.41 -0.16
C LEU A 28 -1.07 28.11 -1.67
N ALA A 29 0.10 28.11 -2.31
CA ALA A 29 0.24 27.62 -3.68
C ALA A 29 -0.07 26.11 -3.75
N PRO A 30 -0.34 25.53 -4.96
CA PRO A 30 -0.53 24.08 -5.10
C PRO A 30 0.63 23.26 -4.53
N TYR A 31 1.86 23.73 -4.69
CA TYR A 31 3.06 23.19 -4.06
C TYR A 31 3.66 24.24 -3.14
N PHE A 32 3.93 23.89 -1.91
CA PHE A 32 4.41 24.79 -0.87
C PHE A 32 5.51 24.15 -0.01
N THR A 33 6.17 24.97 0.78
CA THR A 33 7.18 24.54 1.74
C THR A 33 6.61 24.48 3.15
N MET A 34 7.24 23.73 4.05
CA MET A 34 6.91 23.71 5.48
C MET A 34 6.88 25.13 6.08
N ARG A 35 7.84 25.99 5.69
CA ARG A 35 7.91 27.38 6.17
C ARG A 35 6.71 28.24 5.75
N GLU A 36 6.20 28.02 4.53
CA GLU A 36 4.99 28.71 4.05
C GLU A 36 3.76 28.23 4.81
N LEU A 37 3.64 26.93 5.09
CA LEU A 37 2.58 26.37 5.91
C LEU A 37 2.62 26.93 7.34
N ASP A 38 3.77 26.94 8.01
CA ASP A 38 3.91 27.52 9.35
C ASP A 38 3.53 29.01 9.36
N THR A 39 3.90 29.74 8.32
CA THR A 39 3.53 31.15 8.18
C THR A 39 2.01 31.32 8.03
N ALA A 40 1.35 30.45 7.26
CA ALA A 40 -0.10 30.48 7.08
C ALA A 40 -0.83 30.11 8.39
N ILE A 41 -0.36 29.10 9.12
CA ILE A 41 -0.87 28.71 10.44
C ILE A 41 -0.73 29.89 11.44
N LEU A 42 0.42 30.56 11.48
CA LEU A 42 0.64 31.71 12.35
C LEU A 42 -0.33 32.88 12.04
N LYS A 43 -0.64 33.11 10.77
CA LYS A 43 -1.62 34.14 10.37
C LYS A 43 -3.04 33.78 10.86
N LEU A 44 -3.41 32.48 10.82
CA LEU A 44 -4.68 32.01 11.34
C LEU A 44 -4.75 32.23 12.86
N THR A 45 -3.71 31.84 13.60
CA THR A 45 -3.65 31.96 15.07
C THR A 45 -3.71 33.43 15.56
N SER A 46 -3.25 34.37 14.74
CA SER A 46 -3.29 35.80 15.08
C SER A 46 -4.65 36.50 14.83
N ARG A 47 -5.56 35.84 14.08
CA ARG A 47 -6.84 36.39 13.63
C ARG A 47 -8.07 35.78 14.29
N SER A 48 -7.96 34.67 15.01
CA SER A 48 -9.10 33.91 15.54
C SER A 48 -9.32 34.15 17.03
N ASP A 49 -10.56 34.46 17.40
CA ASP A 49 -11.02 34.56 18.80
C ASP A 49 -11.24 33.18 19.44
N THR A 50 -11.31 32.07 18.65
CA THR A 50 -11.51 30.70 19.12
C THR A 50 -10.18 29.89 19.08
N ARG A 51 -9.41 29.98 20.15
CA ARG A 51 -8.06 29.39 20.25
C ARG A 51 -8.01 27.81 20.15
N LEU A 52 -9.06 27.10 20.56
CA LEU A 52 -9.06 25.65 20.63
C LEU A 52 -9.01 25.02 19.23
N ASN A 53 -9.90 25.38 18.33
CA ASN A 53 -9.95 24.81 16.97
C ASN A 53 -8.71 25.15 16.15
N VAL A 54 -8.11 26.31 16.40
CA VAL A 54 -6.89 26.73 15.70
C VAL A 54 -5.67 25.90 16.12
N ILE A 55 -5.56 25.56 17.40
CA ILE A 55 -4.48 24.70 17.91
C ILE A 55 -4.63 23.30 17.34
N GLU A 56 -5.83 22.76 17.32
CA GLU A 56 -6.12 21.45 16.76
C GLU A 56 -5.81 21.39 15.25
N THR A 57 -6.29 22.36 14.49
CA THR A 57 -5.95 22.55 13.07
C THR A 57 -4.45 22.59 12.84
N ALA A 58 -3.72 23.38 13.62
CA ALA A 58 -2.26 23.48 13.51
C ALA A 58 -1.56 22.15 13.78
N ASN A 59 -2.01 21.40 14.80
CA ASN A 59 -1.44 20.11 15.15
C ASN A 59 -1.68 19.07 14.05
N VAL A 60 -2.88 19.02 13.49
CA VAL A 60 -3.23 18.13 12.38
C VAL A 60 -2.40 18.42 11.14
N LEU A 61 -2.31 19.67 10.72
CA LEU A 61 -1.52 20.07 9.56
C LEU A 61 -0.03 19.74 9.74
N ARG A 62 0.50 19.91 10.95
CA ARG A 62 1.88 19.52 11.27
C ARG A 62 2.07 18.00 11.25
N ALA A 63 1.13 17.24 11.83
CA ALA A 63 1.19 15.77 11.81
C ALA A 63 1.19 15.21 10.39
N ILE A 64 0.38 15.79 9.48
CA ILE A 64 0.44 15.43 8.04
C ILE A 64 1.82 15.77 7.46
N THR A 65 2.38 16.95 7.80
CA THR A 65 3.69 17.38 7.33
C THR A 65 4.80 16.42 7.78
N GLU A 66 4.75 15.92 9.01
CA GLU A 66 5.74 14.99 9.58
C GLU A 66 5.75 13.62 8.89
N SER A 67 4.69 13.30 8.12
CA SER A 67 4.64 12.10 7.27
C SER A 67 5.44 12.25 5.96
N PHE A 68 5.90 13.47 5.63
CA PHE A 68 6.79 13.71 4.50
C PHE A 68 8.23 13.80 4.99
N TYR A 69 9.01 12.78 4.73
CA TYR A 69 10.42 12.78 5.14
C TYR A 69 11.31 12.11 4.10
N LEU A 70 12.60 12.38 4.20
CA LEU A 70 13.66 11.76 3.41
C LEU A 70 14.54 10.94 4.34
N ALA A 71 14.77 9.68 3.99
CA ALA A 71 15.77 8.82 4.61
C ALA A 71 16.88 8.53 3.61
N SER A 72 18.14 8.59 4.03
CA SER A 72 19.28 8.33 3.16
C SER A 72 20.32 7.46 3.86
N PHE A 73 20.97 6.62 3.08
CA PHE A 73 22.06 5.75 3.48
C PHE A 73 23.32 6.11 2.71
N ASP A 74 24.47 5.90 3.31
CA ASP A 74 25.74 6.05 2.62
C ASP A 74 25.92 4.96 1.56
N ASP A 75 26.60 5.28 0.45
CA ASP A 75 26.84 4.37 -0.67
C ASP A 75 27.53 3.07 -0.25
N GLU A 76 28.36 3.14 0.79
CA GLU A 76 29.09 1.98 1.35
C GLU A 76 28.24 1.09 2.27
N THR A 77 26.99 1.50 2.57
CA THR A 77 26.11 0.72 3.44
C THR A 77 25.56 -0.49 2.68
N ASP A 78 25.81 -1.69 3.17
CA ASP A 78 25.26 -2.91 2.61
C ASP A 78 23.73 -2.89 2.63
N LEU A 79 23.09 -3.48 1.61
CA LEU A 79 21.62 -3.52 1.49
C LEU A 79 20.95 -4.09 2.76
N SER A 80 21.55 -5.13 3.36
CA SER A 80 21.07 -5.74 4.60
C SER A 80 21.14 -4.83 5.85
N GLN A 81 21.88 -3.73 5.77
CA GLN A 81 22.04 -2.74 6.85
C GLN A 81 21.15 -1.51 6.63
N ARG A 82 20.51 -1.38 5.47
CA ARG A 82 19.63 -0.25 5.14
C ARG A 82 18.26 -0.46 5.78
N VAL A 83 18.17 -0.12 7.06
CA VAL A 83 16.93 -0.25 7.84
C VAL A 83 16.23 1.11 7.92
N LEU A 84 15.01 1.18 7.39
CA LEU A 84 14.14 2.34 7.57
C LEU A 84 13.51 2.27 8.97
N TRP A 85 13.76 3.30 9.77
CA TRP A 85 13.20 3.42 11.11
C TRP A 85 11.98 4.31 11.11
N PRO A 86 10.99 4.06 11.99
CA PRO A 86 9.86 4.95 12.19
C PRO A 86 10.33 6.40 12.42
N SER A 87 9.88 7.31 11.56
CA SER A 87 10.28 8.71 11.58
C SER A 87 9.10 9.68 11.71
N ALA A 88 7.88 9.21 11.42
CA ALA A 88 6.65 9.97 11.55
C ALA A 88 5.84 9.54 12.79
N PRO A 89 5.01 10.42 13.38
CA PRO A 89 4.11 10.06 14.47
C PRO A 89 3.18 8.89 14.15
N SER A 90 2.73 8.79 12.89
CA SER A 90 1.91 7.68 12.40
C SER A 90 2.61 6.31 12.43
N GLU A 91 3.92 6.28 12.56
CA GLU A 91 4.77 5.09 12.53
C GLU A 91 5.29 4.68 13.91
N CYS A 92 4.97 5.45 14.96
CA CYS A 92 5.62 5.32 16.28
C CYS A 92 5.44 3.95 16.95
N ARG A 93 4.58 3.08 16.42
CA ARG A 93 4.37 1.69 16.85
C ARG A 93 4.67 0.66 15.78
N GLY A 94 5.13 1.07 14.62
CA GLY A 94 5.63 0.18 13.59
C GLY A 94 5.36 0.63 12.17
N MET A 95 6.16 0.07 11.29
CA MET A 95 6.03 0.10 9.84
C MET A 95 5.92 -1.34 9.36
N GLU A 96 4.91 -1.66 8.55
CA GLU A 96 4.58 -3.03 8.18
C GLU A 96 4.32 -3.16 6.68
N ASP A 97 4.53 -4.35 6.14
CA ASP A 97 3.97 -4.83 4.87
C ASP A 97 4.32 -3.94 3.67
N ALA A 98 5.57 -3.50 3.53
CA ALA A 98 5.99 -2.74 2.36
C ALA A 98 5.85 -3.56 1.06
N ARG A 99 5.07 -3.03 0.09
CA ARG A 99 4.75 -3.67 -1.19
C ARG A 99 5.41 -2.91 -2.33
N PHE A 100 6.63 -3.30 -2.65
CA PHE A 100 7.41 -2.68 -3.70
C PHE A 100 6.99 -3.11 -5.10
N VAL A 101 7.04 -2.17 -6.03
CA VAL A 101 6.96 -2.40 -7.47
C VAL A 101 7.92 -1.45 -8.20
N GLN A 102 8.50 -1.94 -9.28
CA GLN A 102 9.21 -1.08 -10.22
C GLN A 102 8.19 -0.38 -11.11
N MET A 103 8.00 0.92 -10.88
CA MET A 103 7.08 1.73 -11.66
C MET A 103 7.72 2.12 -13.00
N ARG A 104 7.00 1.82 -14.08
CA ARG A 104 7.39 2.15 -15.45
C ARG A 104 6.47 3.26 -15.97
N ASP A 105 6.70 4.48 -15.56
CA ASP A 105 5.91 5.66 -15.95
C ASP A 105 6.85 6.73 -16.51
N ASP A 106 6.44 7.35 -17.61
CA ASP A 106 7.14 8.48 -18.27
C ASP A 106 8.64 8.26 -18.56
N GLY A 107 9.07 7.01 -18.75
CA GLY A 107 10.47 6.66 -19.07
C GLY A 107 11.43 6.72 -17.88
N GLU A 108 10.95 7.00 -16.67
CA GLU A 108 11.72 6.93 -15.44
C GLU A 108 11.52 5.57 -14.76
N ASN A 109 12.63 4.87 -14.50
CA ASN A 109 12.61 3.69 -13.64
C ASN A 109 12.76 4.14 -12.19
N ARG A 110 11.70 3.96 -11.40
CA ARG A 110 11.72 4.14 -9.95
C ARG A 110 11.00 2.99 -9.27
N TYR A 111 11.33 2.77 -8.04
CA TYR A 111 10.62 1.82 -7.19
C TYR A 111 9.68 2.59 -6.28
N VAL A 112 8.45 2.14 -6.23
CA VAL A 112 7.42 2.67 -5.33
C VAL A 112 6.89 1.55 -4.46
N ALA A 113 6.56 1.87 -3.22
CA ALA A 113 5.89 0.94 -2.33
C ALA A 113 4.79 1.64 -1.56
N SER A 114 3.70 0.94 -1.29
CA SER A 114 2.87 1.28 -0.15
C SER A 114 3.38 0.53 1.07
N TYR A 115 3.26 1.12 2.25
CA TYR A 115 3.44 0.43 3.51
C TYR A 115 2.43 0.89 4.54
N THR A 116 2.25 0.11 5.58
CA THR A 116 1.34 0.41 6.67
C THR A 116 2.10 1.04 7.82
N ALA A 117 1.73 2.25 8.21
CA ALA A 117 2.16 2.93 9.41
C ALA A 117 1.14 2.69 10.53
N PHE A 118 1.61 2.42 11.76
CA PHE A 118 0.78 2.18 12.93
C PHE A 118 1.22 3.06 14.10
N ASP A 119 0.28 3.81 14.69
CA ASP A 119 0.53 4.71 15.83
C ASP A 119 0.14 4.10 17.19
N GLY A 120 -0.35 2.85 17.19
CA GLY A 120 -0.89 2.17 18.37
C GLY A 120 -2.42 2.20 18.45
N ARG A 121 -3.10 2.98 17.61
CA ARG A 121 -4.56 3.07 17.50
C ARG A 121 -5.02 3.06 16.06
N ASN A 122 -4.38 3.85 15.21
CA ASN A 122 -4.77 4.09 13.84
C ASN A 122 -3.77 3.45 12.88
N ILE A 123 -4.27 3.03 11.74
CA ILE A 123 -3.51 2.57 10.61
C ILE A 123 -3.53 3.67 9.56
N ALA A 124 -2.37 3.97 8.96
CA ALA A 124 -2.25 4.87 7.83
C ALA A 124 -1.42 4.21 6.73
N GLN A 125 -1.86 4.32 5.49
CA GLN A 125 -1.06 3.94 4.34
C GLN A 125 -0.12 5.08 3.98
N GLN A 126 1.12 4.73 3.68
CA GLN A 126 2.16 5.64 3.24
C GLN A 126 2.73 5.17 1.90
N LEU A 127 3.18 6.13 1.10
CA LEU A 127 3.96 5.90 -0.11
C LEU A 127 5.44 6.01 0.23
N LEU A 128 6.22 5.08 -0.27
CA LEU A 128 7.68 5.11 -0.21
C LEU A 128 8.21 5.05 -1.64
N GLU A 129 9.08 6.00 -1.99
CA GLU A 129 9.68 6.09 -3.32
C GLU A 129 11.21 6.04 -3.23
N THR A 130 11.84 5.34 -4.17
CA THR A 130 13.31 5.30 -4.30
C THR A 130 13.70 5.02 -5.75
N LYS A 131 14.87 5.54 -6.16
CA LYS A 131 15.47 5.23 -7.47
C LYS A 131 16.67 4.29 -7.35
N ASP A 132 17.29 4.21 -6.19
CA ASP A 132 18.61 3.63 -5.96
C ASP A 132 18.71 2.76 -4.69
N PHE A 133 17.64 2.67 -3.91
CA PHE A 133 17.63 2.05 -2.58
C PHE A 133 18.65 2.64 -1.59
N LEU A 134 19.13 3.86 -1.87
CA LEU A 134 19.98 4.66 -0.98
C LEU A 134 19.20 5.84 -0.41
N SER A 135 18.38 6.47 -1.23
CA SER A 135 17.52 7.60 -0.84
C SER A 135 16.06 7.20 -0.97
N PHE A 136 15.30 7.41 0.10
CA PHE A 136 13.88 7.07 0.17
C PHE A 136 13.07 8.30 0.57
N GLU A 137 12.02 8.58 -0.21
CA GLU A 137 11.04 9.61 0.10
C GLU A 137 9.76 8.97 0.62
N SER A 138 9.30 9.40 1.80
CA SER A 138 8.02 8.99 2.35
C SER A 138 7.00 10.12 2.24
N SER A 139 5.77 9.75 1.93
CA SER A 139 4.62 10.67 1.88
C SER A 139 3.31 9.95 2.18
N PRO A 140 2.27 10.64 2.68
CA PRO A 140 1.01 10.00 3.00
C PRO A 140 0.20 9.62 1.75
N LEU A 141 -0.50 8.49 1.84
CA LEU A 141 -1.54 8.08 0.91
C LEU A 141 -2.92 8.47 1.46
N ALA A 142 -3.83 8.85 0.58
CA ALA A 142 -5.17 9.30 0.92
C ALA A 142 -6.24 8.70 0.00
N GLY A 143 -7.50 8.81 0.41
CA GLY A 143 -8.66 8.34 -0.32
C GLY A 143 -9.16 6.97 0.11
N LEU A 144 -10.37 6.60 -0.30
CA LEU A 144 -11.04 5.36 0.10
C LEU A 144 -10.20 4.13 -0.19
N GLY A 145 -9.54 4.05 -1.36
CA GLY A 145 -8.67 2.94 -1.75
C GLY A 145 -7.43 2.77 -0.88
N ALA A 146 -6.96 3.84 -0.24
CA ALA A 146 -5.83 3.83 0.68
C ALA A 146 -6.25 3.62 2.15
N THR A 147 -7.52 3.31 2.41
CA THR A 147 -8.02 2.99 3.75
C THR A 147 -7.56 1.59 4.16
N ASN A 148 -7.25 1.41 5.44
CA ASN A 148 -6.74 0.16 6.03
C ASN A 148 -5.33 -0.22 5.52
N LYS A 149 -5.12 -1.51 5.22
CA LYS A 149 -3.84 -2.10 4.77
C LYS A 149 -3.98 -2.61 3.34
N GLY A 150 -2.85 -2.85 2.67
CA GLY A 150 -2.80 -3.70 1.51
C GLY A 150 -3.00 -3.01 0.17
N LEU A 151 -2.80 -1.69 0.08
CA LEU A 151 -2.69 -1.04 -1.22
C LEU A 151 -1.47 -1.60 -1.96
N ALA A 152 -1.61 -1.99 -3.24
CA ALA A 152 -0.52 -2.53 -4.04
C ALA A 152 -0.62 -2.03 -5.48
N PHE A 153 0.38 -1.27 -5.90
CA PHE A 153 0.36 -0.58 -7.19
C PHE A 153 0.63 -1.53 -8.35
N PHE A 154 -0.03 -1.28 -9.49
CA PHE A 154 0.37 -1.86 -10.76
C PHE A 154 1.65 -1.18 -11.27
N PRO A 155 2.50 -1.92 -12.02
CA PRO A 155 3.82 -1.39 -12.43
C PRO A 155 3.74 -0.30 -13.51
N ARG A 156 2.58 -0.04 -14.08
CA ARG A 156 2.33 1.00 -15.10
C ARG A 156 0.90 1.49 -15.07
N ARG A 157 0.65 2.59 -15.74
CA ARG A 157 -0.72 3.08 -15.97
C ARG A 157 -1.50 2.15 -16.90
N ILE A 158 -2.80 2.05 -16.67
CA ILE A 158 -3.76 1.36 -17.53
C ILE A 158 -4.85 2.38 -17.89
N GLY A 159 -5.10 2.58 -19.16
CA GLY A 159 -6.05 3.61 -19.61
C GLY A 159 -5.70 5.03 -19.18
N GLY A 160 -4.39 5.32 -18.97
CA GLY A 160 -3.89 6.63 -18.52
C GLY A 160 -4.01 6.88 -17.01
N LYS A 161 -4.58 5.95 -16.23
CA LYS A 161 -4.69 6.05 -14.78
C LYS A 161 -3.66 5.15 -14.08
N PHE A 162 -3.21 5.55 -12.90
CA PHE A 162 -2.59 4.63 -11.95
C PHE A 162 -3.66 3.67 -11.46
N VAL A 163 -3.26 2.43 -11.26
CA VAL A 163 -4.12 1.35 -10.75
C VAL A 163 -3.47 0.72 -9.55
N ALA A 164 -4.25 0.33 -8.55
CA ALA A 164 -3.79 -0.40 -7.39
C ALA A 164 -4.83 -1.40 -6.91
N LEU A 165 -4.37 -2.53 -6.40
CA LEU A 165 -5.21 -3.40 -5.57
C LEU A 165 -5.41 -2.73 -4.21
N SER A 166 -6.59 -2.89 -3.64
CA SER A 166 -6.99 -2.30 -2.36
C SER A 166 -7.75 -3.32 -1.52
N ARG A 167 -7.80 -3.07 -0.22
CA ARG A 167 -8.57 -3.85 0.75
C ARG A 167 -9.28 -2.92 1.75
N HIS A 168 -9.95 -1.91 1.20
CA HIS A 168 -10.54 -0.82 1.97
C HIS A 168 -11.60 -1.28 2.98
N ASP A 169 -12.35 -2.34 2.70
CA ASP A 169 -13.38 -2.94 3.55
C ASP A 169 -12.86 -4.00 4.53
N ARG A 170 -11.59 -4.40 4.44
CA ARG A 170 -10.90 -5.45 5.20
C ARG A 170 -11.29 -6.88 4.87
N GLU A 171 -12.27 -7.10 4.03
CA GLU A 171 -12.88 -8.43 3.78
C GLU A 171 -12.63 -8.91 2.36
N SER A 172 -12.60 -7.99 1.37
CA SER A 172 -12.53 -8.32 -0.04
C SER A 172 -11.30 -7.72 -0.73
N ASN A 173 -10.96 -8.26 -1.89
CA ASN A 173 -10.07 -7.57 -2.83
C ASN A 173 -10.85 -6.52 -3.59
N ALA A 174 -10.31 -5.33 -3.66
CA ALA A 174 -10.81 -4.24 -4.46
C ALA A 174 -9.73 -3.74 -5.42
N ILE A 175 -10.14 -3.01 -6.44
CA ILE A 175 -9.28 -2.31 -7.36
C ILE A 175 -9.58 -0.81 -7.28
N SER A 176 -8.54 0.00 -7.35
CA SER A 176 -8.64 1.45 -7.24
C SER A 176 -7.93 2.12 -8.40
N PHE A 177 -8.48 3.26 -8.85
CA PHE A 177 -7.96 4.03 -9.97
C PHE A 177 -7.69 5.46 -9.53
N SER A 178 -6.60 6.05 -10.03
CA SER A 178 -6.23 7.41 -9.70
C SER A 178 -5.46 8.11 -10.82
N SER A 179 -5.56 9.43 -10.88
CA SER A 179 -4.67 10.28 -11.67
C SER A 179 -3.35 10.59 -10.95
N SER A 180 -3.28 10.33 -9.64
CA SER A 180 -2.13 10.62 -8.77
C SER A 180 -1.77 9.38 -7.94
N LEU A 181 -0.49 9.17 -7.65
CA LEU A 181 -0.06 8.10 -6.73
C LEU A 181 -0.51 8.33 -5.28
N HIS A 182 -0.90 9.56 -4.91
CA HIS A 182 -1.19 9.91 -3.53
C HIS A 182 -2.67 9.81 -3.14
N CYS A 183 -3.61 9.93 -4.09
CA CYS A 183 -5.05 10.05 -3.80
C CYS A 183 -5.86 8.99 -4.53
N TRP A 184 -6.51 8.08 -3.81
CA TRP A 184 -7.16 6.86 -4.31
C TRP A 184 -8.65 6.84 -3.97
N ASP A 185 -9.45 7.69 -4.62
CA ASP A 185 -10.88 7.84 -4.30
C ASP A 185 -11.81 6.90 -5.10
N GLU A 186 -11.40 6.48 -6.31
CA GLU A 186 -12.19 5.57 -7.15
C GLU A 186 -11.90 4.12 -6.76
N VAL A 187 -12.89 3.40 -6.23
CA VAL A 187 -12.75 2.01 -5.79
C VAL A 187 -13.88 1.15 -6.33
N ALA A 188 -13.55 -0.03 -6.81
CA ALA A 188 -14.51 -1.06 -7.20
C ALA A 188 -14.15 -2.39 -6.53
N THR A 189 -15.14 -3.17 -6.12
CA THR A 189 -14.94 -4.54 -5.62
C THR A 189 -14.46 -5.42 -6.76
N LEU A 190 -13.38 -6.16 -6.55
CA LEU A 190 -12.79 -7.08 -7.51
C LEU A 190 -13.18 -8.52 -7.20
N GLN A 191 -12.99 -8.96 -5.96
CA GLN A 191 -13.23 -10.33 -5.54
C GLN A 191 -13.74 -10.35 -4.11
N GLN A 192 -14.78 -11.15 -3.86
CA GLN A 192 -15.29 -11.42 -2.51
C GLN A 192 -14.89 -12.84 -2.09
N PRO A 193 -14.76 -13.11 -0.78
CA PRO A 193 -14.51 -14.46 -0.28
C PRO A 193 -15.58 -15.44 -0.78
N CYS A 194 -15.16 -16.52 -1.41
CA CYS A 194 -16.05 -17.55 -1.93
C CYS A 194 -15.59 -18.98 -1.54
N GLU A 195 -14.33 -19.15 -1.23
CA GLU A 195 -13.75 -20.42 -0.88
C GLU A 195 -13.64 -20.61 0.65
N ALA A 196 -13.62 -21.85 1.12
CA ALA A 196 -13.55 -22.14 2.55
C ALA A 196 -12.27 -21.58 3.22
N TRP A 197 -11.18 -21.48 2.48
CA TRP A 197 -9.91 -20.95 2.96
C TRP A 197 -9.82 -19.41 2.92
N GLU A 198 -10.84 -18.73 2.39
CA GLU A 198 -10.97 -17.25 2.32
C GLU A 198 -12.05 -16.71 3.27
N LEU A 199 -12.78 -17.57 3.96
CA LEU A 199 -14.11 -17.29 4.53
C LEU A 199 -14.13 -16.11 5.50
N LEU A 200 -13.02 -15.83 6.21
CA LEU A 200 -12.94 -14.72 7.16
C LEU A 200 -12.41 -13.44 6.51
N GLN A 201 -11.56 -13.58 5.49
CA GLN A 201 -10.90 -12.44 4.88
C GLN A 201 -10.16 -12.86 3.60
N LEU A 202 -10.12 -11.96 2.65
CA LEU A 202 -9.37 -12.06 1.42
C LEU A 202 -8.54 -10.78 1.22
N GLY A 203 -7.39 -10.89 0.56
CA GLY A 203 -6.57 -9.73 0.22
C GLY A 203 -5.49 -10.06 -0.80
N ASN A 204 -4.75 -9.05 -1.24
CA ASN A 204 -3.61 -9.21 -2.11
C ASN A 204 -2.30 -9.40 -1.31
N CYS A 205 -1.30 -10.02 -1.95
CA CYS A 205 0.05 -10.21 -1.43
C CYS A 205 1.09 -9.35 -2.17
N GLY A 206 0.73 -8.12 -2.52
CA GLY A 206 1.63 -7.19 -3.18
C GLY A 206 1.21 -6.85 -4.60
N SER A 207 2.12 -6.22 -5.31
CA SER A 207 1.88 -5.68 -6.65
C SER A 207 1.70 -6.79 -7.69
N PRO A 208 0.78 -6.61 -8.66
CA PRO A 208 0.60 -7.56 -9.74
C PRO A 208 1.85 -7.71 -10.62
N VAL A 209 2.06 -8.91 -11.13
CA VAL A 209 3.10 -9.23 -12.12
C VAL A 209 2.46 -9.23 -13.50
N GLU A 210 3.05 -8.46 -14.43
CA GLU A 210 2.58 -8.41 -15.82
C GLU A 210 3.10 -9.64 -16.59
N LEU A 211 2.17 -10.40 -17.16
CA LEU A 211 2.43 -11.52 -18.06
C LEU A 211 1.78 -11.22 -19.42
N ASP A 212 2.13 -11.95 -20.45
CA ASP A 212 1.48 -11.82 -21.77
C ASP A 212 -0.01 -12.21 -21.71
N GLU A 213 -0.38 -13.11 -20.80
CA GLU A 213 -1.74 -13.61 -20.60
C GLU A 213 -2.62 -12.69 -19.73
N GLY A 214 -2.02 -11.83 -18.89
CA GLY A 214 -2.76 -11.00 -17.96
C GLY A 214 -1.93 -10.51 -16.78
N TRP A 215 -2.59 -9.87 -15.83
CA TRP A 215 -2.00 -9.47 -14.56
C TRP A 215 -2.09 -10.59 -13.54
N LEU A 216 -0.98 -11.25 -13.24
CA LEU A 216 -0.92 -12.24 -12.17
C LEU A 216 -0.92 -11.56 -10.81
N VAL A 217 -1.92 -11.87 -9.99
CA VAL A 217 -2.07 -11.36 -8.62
C VAL A 217 -1.94 -12.52 -7.65
N ILE A 218 -0.99 -12.45 -6.73
CA ILE A 218 -0.95 -13.35 -5.59
C ILE A 218 -1.90 -12.81 -4.52
N THR A 219 -2.77 -13.67 -4.04
CA THR A 219 -3.76 -13.36 -3.01
C THR A 219 -3.45 -14.08 -1.71
N HIS A 220 -4.07 -13.64 -0.62
CA HIS A 220 -4.15 -14.42 0.61
C HIS A 220 -5.59 -14.51 1.06
N GLY A 221 -5.94 -15.65 1.60
CA GLY A 221 -7.21 -15.87 2.26
C GLY A 221 -6.98 -16.27 3.72
N VAL A 222 -7.96 -15.97 4.56
CA VAL A 222 -8.01 -16.40 5.97
C VAL A 222 -9.22 -17.28 6.16
N GLY A 223 -8.96 -18.54 6.43
CA GLY A 223 -9.97 -19.55 6.69
C GLY A 223 -10.23 -19.78 8.18
N PRO A 224 -10.94 -20.88 8.50
CA PRO A 224 -11.19 -21.29 9.87
C PRO A 224 -9.91 -21.40 10.70
N MET A 225 -10.01 -21.16 12.01
CA MET A 225 -8.89 -21.14 12.96
C MET A 225 -7.81 -20.10 12.61
N ARG A 226 -8.17 -19.07 11.81
CA ARG A 226 -7.24 -18.06 11.30
C ARG A 226 -6.06 -18.66 10.52
N THR A 227 -6.28 -19.77 9.83
CA THR A 227 -5.27 -20.33 8.94
C THR A 227 -5.19 -19.49 7.69
N TYR A 228 -4.02 -18.94 7.43
CA TYR A 228 -3.72 -18.19 6.22
C TYR A 228 -3.29 -19.13 5.10
N ALA A 229 -3.71 -18.80 3.91
CA ALA A 229 -3.29 -19.48 2.69
C ALA A 229 -3.06 -18.48 1.57
N LEU A 230 -2.12 -18.74 0.69
CA LEU A 230 -1.89 -17.94 -0.50
C LEU A 230 -2.58 -18.56 -1.69
N GLY A 231 -3.17 -17.74 -2.53
CA GLY A 231 -3.79 -18.11 -3.80
C GLY A 231 -3.27 -17.26 -4.95
N ALA A 232 -3.88 -17.42 -6.11
CA ALA A 232 -3.56 -16.59 -7.26
C ALA A 232 -4.79 -16.40 -8.15
N LEU A 233 -4.86 -15.23 -8.79
CA LEU A 233 -5.81 -14.91 -9.83
C LEU A 233 -5.11 -14.18 -10.99
N LEU A 234 -5.72 -14.21 -12.16
CA LEU A 234 -5.27 -13.54 -13.36
C LEU A 234 -6.33 -12.52 -13.79
N LEU A 235 -5.90 -11.25 -13.98
CA LEU A 235 -6.77 -10.19 -14.45
C LEU A 235 -6.50 -9.89 -15.93
N ASP A 236 -7.50 -9.38 -16.62
CA ASP A 236 -7.35 -8.89 -17.97
C ASP A 236 -6.35 -7.72 -18.06
N LEU A 237 -5.52 -7.68 -19.10
CA LEU A 237 -4.46 -6.67 -19.27
C LEU A 237 -4.99 -5.25 -19.49
N ASP A 238 -6.10 -5.12 -20.22
CA ASP A 238 -6.67 -3.83 -20.60
C ASP A 238 -7.76 -3.39 -19.63
N ASP A 239 -8.48 -4.34 -19.04
CA ASP A 239 -9.51 -4.11 -18.04
C ASP A 239 -9.25 -4.92 -16.76
N PRO A 240 -8.39 -4.47 -15.88
CA PRO A 240 -7.99 -5.22 -14.69
C PRO A 240 -9.10 -5.35 -13.63
N THR A 241 -10.32 -4.88 -13.93
CA THR A 241 -11.51 -5.19 -13.12
C THR A 241 -12.08 -6.58 -13.41
N LYS A 242 -11.61 -7.24 -14.47
CA LYS A 242 -12.06 -8.58 -14.88
C LYS A 242 -11.07 -9.64 -14.42
N ILE A 243 -11.56 -10.59 -13.64
CA ILE A 243 -10.85 -11.83 -13.32
C ILE A 243 -11.08 -12.79 -14.48
N ILE A 244 -10.02 -13.19 -15.18
CA ILE A 244 -10.11 -14.13 -16.30
C ILE A 244 -9.78 -15.56 -15.92
N ALA A 245 -9.00 -15.76 -14.83
CA ALA A 245 -8.74 -17.08 -14.27
C ALA A 245 -8.36 -16.96 -12.79
N GLN A 246 -8.55 -18.05 -12.04
CA GLN A 246 -8.14 -18.14 -10.63
C GLN A 246 -7.81 -19.57 -10.21
N LEU A 247 -7.04 -19.72 -9.14
CA LEU A 247 -6.81 -21.03 -8.53
C LEU A 247 -8.03 -21.44 -7.68
N ALA A 248 -8.51 -22.68 -7.87
CA ALA A 248 -9.55 -23.25 -7.02
C ALA A 248 -9.03 -23.75 -5.67
N ARG A 249 -7.72 -23.92 -5.53
CA ARG A 249 -7.06 -24.39 -4.32
C ARG A 249 -5.92 -23.45 -3.96
N PRO A 250 -5.56 -23.34 -2.67
CA PRO A 250 -4.40 -22.56 -2.26
C PRO A 250 -3.13 -22.94 -3.01
N LEU A 251 -2.36 -21.94 -3.39
CA LEU A 251 -1.00 -22.07 -3.94
C LEU A 251 -0.01 -22.49 -2.84
N LEU A 252 -0.17 -21.92 -1.64
CA LEU A 252 0.68 -22.18 -0.50
C LEU A 252 -0.15 -22.18 0.79
N VAL A 253 0.12 -23.14 1.66
CA VAL A 253 -0.43 -23.21 3.02
C VAL A 253 0.73 -23.44 4.00
N PRO A 254 0.57 -23.11 5.30
CA PRO A 254 1.63 -23.39 6.28
C PRO A 254 2.00 -24.88 6.32
N ALA A 255 3.28 -25.20 6.12
CA ALA A 255 3.79 -26.54 6.33
C ALA A 255 3.71 -26.92 7.83
N ALA A 256 3.88 -28.19 8.16
CA ALA A 256 3.72 -28.67 9.55
C ALA A 256 4.68 -27.99 10.53
N ASP A 257 5.89 -27.64 10.08
CA ASP A 257 6.92 -26.93 10.83
C ASP A 257 6.74 -25.39 10.80
N GLU A 258 5.81 -24.88 10.01
CA GLU A 258 5.46 -23.45 9.90
C GLU A 258 4.16 -23.10 10.66
N GLN A 259 3.53 -24.08 11.31
CA GLN A 259 2.26 -23.87 12.00
C GLN A 259 2.42 -23.29 13.40
N ASP A 260 3.61 -23.42 13.99
CA ASP A 260 3.93 -22.91 15.32
C ASP A 260 4.85 -21.69 15.23
N GLY A 261 4.58 -20.64 16.03
CA GLY A 261 5.37 -19.44 16.07
C GLY A 261 4.69 -18.29 16.79
N TYR A 262 5.13 -17.07 16.56
CA TYR A 262 4.55 -15.88 17.20
C TYR A 262 3.09 -15.67 16.80
N VAL A 263 2.75 -15.86 15.51
CA VAL A 263 1.36 -15.93 15.03
C VAL A 263 1.16 -17.26 14.31
N PRO A 264 0.61 -18.28 14.98
CA PRO A 264 0.45 -19.63 14.42
C PRO A 264 -0.42 -19.68 13.15
N ASN A 265 -0.15 -20.64 12.27
CA ASN A 265 -0.91 -20.92 11.05
C ASN A 265 -0.91 -19.76 10.02
N VAL A 266 0.11 -18.92 10.01
CA VAL A 266 0.21 -17.78 9.09
C VAL A 266 1.32 -18.00 8.09
N VAL A 267 0.98 -17.92 6.80
CA VAL A 267 1.90 -17.63 5.69
C VAL A 267 1.45 -16.34 5.04
N TYR A 268 2.34 -15.38 4.86
CA TYR A 268 2.02 -14.06 4.33
C TYR A 268 3.13 -13.50 3.47
N SER A 269 2.76 -12.87 2.36
CA SER A 269 3.70 -12.23 1.44
C SER A 269 3.31 -10.78 1.16
N CYS A 270 4.31 -9.97 0.86
CA CYS A 270 4.17 -8.57 0.46
C CYS A 270 4.62 -8.31 -0.98
N GLY A 271 4.91 -9.35 -1.74
CA GLY A 271 5.31 -9.23 -3.14
C GLY A 271 5.87 -10.51 -3.72
N SER A 272 6.00 -10.51 -5.02
CA SER A 272 6.64 -11.57 -5.81
C SER A 272 7.40 -10.96 -6.97
N VAL A 273 8.31 -11.72 -7.55
CA VAL A 273 9.07 -11.32 -8.73
C VAL A 273 9.11 -12.45 -9.74
N LEU A 274 8.88 -12.11 -11.00
CA LEU A 274 9.08 -13.02 -12.13
C LEU A 274 10.49 -12.83 -12.67
N HIS A 275 11.25 -13.91 -12.78
CA HIS A 275 12.57 -13.93 -13.39
C HIS A 275 12.76 -15.22 -14.20
N ASP A 276 13.10 -15.08 -15.47
CA ASP A 276 13.30 -16.21 -16.41
C ASP A 276 12.15 -17.23 -16.41
N GLY A 277 10.90 -16.77 -16.37
CA GLY A 277 9.70 -17.62 -16.39
C GLY A 277 9.35 -18.25 -15.03
N VAL A 278 10.16 -18.03 -13.99
CA VAL A 278 9.93 -18.52 -12.64
C VAL A 278 9.44 -17.40 -11.75
N LEU A 279 8.31 -17.61 -11.08
CA LEU A 279 7.80 -16.73 -10.05
C LEU A 279 8.46 -17.08 -8.72
N TYR A 280 9.14 -16.13 -8.12
CA TYR A 280 9.71 -16.20 -6.77
C TYR A 280 8.80 -15.47 -5.80
N LEU A 281 8.45 -16.15 -4.72
CA LEU A 281 7.50 -15.68 -3.72
C LEU A 281 8.15 -15.77 -2.33
N PRO A 282 8.81 -14.70 -1.85
CA PRO A 282 9.24 -14.62 -0.46
C PRO A 282 8.01 -14.48 0.44
N TYR A 283 7.99 -15.19 1.56
CA TYR A 283 6.90 -15.14 2.52
C TYR A 283 7.38 -15.27 3.96
N GLY A 284 6.64 -14.67 4.87
CA GLY A 284 6.79 -14.89 6.30
C GLY A 284 5.99 -16.11 6.73
N ALA A 285 6.56 -16.93 7.61
CA ALA A 285 5.91 -18.07 8.24
C ALA A 285 5.79 -17.83 9.74
N ALA A 286 4.56 -17.91 10.27
CA ALA A 286 4.17 -17.77 11.69
C ALA A 286 4.73 -16.48 12.37
N ASP A 287 4.99 -15.40 11.60
CA ASP A 287 5.66 -14.16 12.05
C ASP A 287 7.00 -14.42 12.78
N GLN A 288 7.68 -15.50 12.43
CA GLN A 288 8.92 -15.93 13.09
C GLN A 288 10.08 -16.13 12.12
N SER A 289 9.81 -16.55 10.90
CA SER A 289 10.83 -16.83 9.88
C SER A 289 10.41 -16.31 8.52
N ILE A 290 11.40 -16.20 7.62
CA ILE A 290 11.19 -15.86 6.22
C ILE A 290 11.65 -17.04 5.39
N SER A 291 10.80 -17.45 4.45
CA SER A 291 11.03 -18.49 3.46
C SER A 291 10.83 -17.94 2.04
N CYS A 292 11.20 -18.71 1.04
CA CYS A 292 10.96 -18.38 -0.36
C CYS A 292 10.45 -19.60 -1.11
N ALA A 293 9.28 -19.49 -1.72
CA ALA A 293 8.75 -20.47 -2.66
C ALA A 293 9.05 -20.04 -4.09
N SER A 294 9.07 -20.98 -5.02
CA SER A 294 9.16 -20.71 -6.45
C SER A 294 8.28 -21.65 -7.24
N ILE A 295 7.75 -21.15 -8.35
CA ILE A 295 6.94 -21.95 -9.29
C ILE A 295 7.17 -21.43 -10.71
N ASP A 296 7.18 -22.33 -11.70
CA ASP A 296 7.14 -21.96 -13.10
C ASP A 296 5.82 -21.24 -13.41
N ALA A 297 5.88 -20.08 -14.06
CA ALA A 297 4.69 -19.26 -14.33
C ALA A 297 3.70 -19.96 -15.26
N ALA A 298 4.18 -20.71 -16.25
CA ALA A 298 3.31 -21.46 -17.16
C ALA A 298 2.62 -22.64 -16.44
N GLU A 299 3.32 -23.30 -15.50
CA GLU A 299 2.71 -24.31 -14.62
C GLU A 299 1.61 -23.71 -13.75
N LEU A 300 1.87 -22.56 -13.14
CA LEU A 300 0.88 -21.83 -12.33
C LEU A 300 -0.36 -21.46 -13.15
N LEU A 301 -0.17 -20.87 -14.34
CA LEU A 301 -1.27 -20.50 -15.24
C LEU A 301 -2.09 -21.72 -15.68
N SER A 302 -1.43 -22.85 -15.99
CA SER A 302 -2.10 -24.08 -16.41
C SER A 302 -2.98 -24.70 -15.32
N ALA A 303 -2.68 -24.41 -14.05
CA ALA A 303 -3.46 -24.87 -12.90
C ALA A 303 -4.68 -23.98 -12.58
N MET A 304 -4.77 -22.80 -13.19
CA MET A 304 -5.89 -21.89 -12.99
C MET A 304 -7.14 -22.33 -13.75
N GLN A 305 -8.30 -22.05 -13.19
CA GLN A 305 -9.59 -22.25 -13.82
C GLN A 305 -10.05 -20.94 -14.45
N VAL A 306 -10.49 -21.01 -15.70
CA VAL A 306 -11.08 -19.85 -16.40
C VAL A 306 -12.37 -19.44 -15.72
N CYS A 307 -12.55 -18.15 -15.50
CA CYS A 307 -13.79 -17.56 -15.00
C CYS A 307 -14.67 -17.14 -16.18
N ASP A 308 -15.95 -17.52 -16.14
CA ASP A 308 -16.95 -17.15 -17.16
C ASP A 308 -17.48 -15.71 -16.97
#